data_c33a1b354c8fa75643ea13fcb7181c3a
#
_entry.id   c33a1b354c8fa75643ea13fcb7181c3a
#
_cell.length_a   1.000
_cell.length_b   1.000
_cell.length_c   1.000
_cell.angle_alpha   90.00
_cell.angle_beta   90.00
_cell.angle_gamma   90.00
#
_symmetry.space_group_name_H-M   'P 1'
#
loop_
_entity.id
_entity.type
_entity.pdbx_description
1 polymer ?
#
loop_
_entity_poly.entity_id
_entity_poly.type
_entity_poly.pdbx_seq_one_letter_code
_entity_poly.pdbx_strand_id
1 'polypeptide(L)'
;MKRIILSFSLLAIVCISQAQSKKNQQLEEVRKAIIASNAIYSDLANKGDGSILTRYTDDACLLPPNSAPVCGRDNILNFFKGGPKVHSKFIIQHIYGDGNDFVTEESNYELFDLNHNKLDEGKVIVIWKKTKDGWKMHRDMFSSNRLPQQ
;
A
#
# COMPACT_ATOMS: atom_id res chain seq x y z
N MET A 1 37.46 -34.30 -15.93
CA MET A 1 37.19 -32.86 -15.57
C MET A 1 35.86 -32.31 -16.13
N LYS A 2 35.35 -32.71 -17.31
CA LYS A 2 34.06 -32.17 -17.88
C LYS A 2 32.79 -32.57 -17.08
N ARG A 3 32.75 -33.67 -16.34
CA ARG A 3 31.56 -34.12 -15.58
C ARG A 3 31.29 -33.33 -14.29
N ILE A 4 32.32 -32.74 -13.66
CA ILE A 4 32.21 -31.99 -12.41
C ILE A 4 31.59 -30.62 -12.67
N ILE A 5 31.86 -29.98 -13.81
CA ILE A 5 31.35 -28.66 -14.18
C ILE A 5 29.84 -28.71 -14.43
N LEU A 6 29.31 -29.80 -15.00
CA LEU A 6 27.87 -29.97 -15.27
C LEU A 6 27.04 -30.10 -13.99
N SER A 7 27.58 -30.77 -12.95
CA SER A 7 26.90 -30.94 -11.67
C SER A 7 26.79 -29.64 -10.87
N PHE A 8 27.77 -28.75 -10.95
CA PHE A 8 27.77 -27.45 -10.28
C PHE A 8 26.73 -26.51 -10.93
N SER A 9 26.60 -26.54 -12.26
CA SER A 9 25.63 -25.70 -12.99
C SER A 9 24.18 -26.10 -12.66
N LEU A 10 23.91 -27.39 -12.51
CA LEU A 10 22.56 -27.87 -12.21
C LEU A 10 22.13 -27.50 -10.77
N LEU A 11 23.05 -27.56 -9.81
CA LEU A 11 22.79 -27.20 -8.41
C LEU A 11 22.48 -25.69 -8.28
N ALA A 12 23.19 -24.83 -9.00
CA ALA A 12 22.99 -23.39 -9.00
C ALA A 12 21.60 -23.00 -9.55
N ILE A 13 21.14 -23.65 -10.62
CA ILE A 13 19.81 -23.41 -11.21
C ILE A 13 18.69 -23.77 -10.24
N VAL A 14 18.81 -24.87 -9.51
CA VAL A 14 17.81 -25.29 -8.51
C VAL A 14 17.74 -24.30 -7.36
N CYS A 15 18.87 -23.82 -6.86
CA CYS A 15 18.90 -22.82 -5.77
C CYS A 15 18.26 -21.49 -6.18
N ILE A 16 18.48 -21.01 -7.39
CA ILE A 16 17.88 -19.76 -7.91
C ILE A 16 16.36 -19.92 -8.05
N SER A 17 15.89 -21.05 -8.58
CA SER A 17 14.47 -21.34 -8.72
C SER A 17 13.75 -21.38 -7.37
N GLN A 18 14.33 -21.96 -6.35
CA GLN A 18 13.76 -22.01 -4.99
C GLN A 18 13.73 -20.63 -4.34
N ALA A 19 14.77 -19.82 -4.49
CA ALA A 19 14.83 -18.47 -3.96
C ALA A 19 13.75 -17.57 -4.60
N GLN A 20 13.55 -17.67 -5.91
CA GLN A 20 12.52 -16.94 -6.62
C GLN A 20 11.10 -17.38 -6.20
N SER A 21 10.86 -18.67 -6.05
CA SER A 21 9.58 -19.21 -5.58
C SER A 21 9.25 -18.70 -4.17
N LYS A 22 10.22 -18.71 -3.25
CA LYS A 22 10.06 -18.19 -1.88
C LYS A 22 9.74 -16.70 -1.87
N LYS A 23 10.43 -15.90 -2.68
CA LYS A 23 10.19 -14.47 -2.82
C LYS A 23 8.78 -14.19 -3.34
N ASN A 24 8.33 -14.92 -4.36
CA ASN A 24 6.99 -14.76 -4.91
C ASN A 24 5.91 -15.11 -3.87
N GLN A 25 6.08 -16.20 -3.13
CA GLN A 25 5.17 -16.59 -2.05
C GLN A 25 5.11 -15.51 -0.95
N GLN A 26 6.24 -14.94 -0.58
CA GLN A 26 6.31 -13.88 0.43
C GLN A 26 5.59 -12.61 -0.04
N LEU A 27 5.73 -12.20 -1.30
CA LEU A 27 5.01 -11.05 -1.86
C LEU A 27 3.50 -11.32 -1.95
N GLU A 28 3.06 -12.55 -2.22
CA GLU A 28 1.64 -12.89 -2.19
C GLU A 28 1.04 -12.79 -0.79
N GLU A 29 1.76 -13.17 0.26
CA GLU A 29 1.31 -12.97 1.64
C GLU A 29 1.23 -11.48 2.01
N VAL A 30 2.18 -10.67 1.55
CA VAL A 30 2.12 -9.20 1.69
C VAL A 30 0.90 -8.64 0.96
N ARG A 31 0.65 -9.07 -0.28
CA ARG A 31 -0.51 -8.65 -1.07
C ARG A 31 -1.83 -8.91 -0.33
N LYS A 32 -1.98 -10.10 0.25
CA LYS A 32 -3.17 -10.43 1.04
C LYS A 32 -3.33 -9.51 2.26
N ALA A 33 -2.25 -9.21 2.97
CA ALA A 33 -2.27 -8.31 4.11
C ALA A 33 -2.65 -6.87 3.72
N ILE A 34 -2.15 -6.38 2.58
CA ILE A 34 -2.49 -5.06 2.03
C ILE A 34 -3.97 -5.03 1.60
N ILE A 35 -4.47 -6.05 0.89
CA ILE A 35 -5.88 -6.15 0.53
C ILE A 35 -6.78 -6.08 1.77
N ALA A 36 -6.45 -6.83 2.81
CA ALA A 36 -7.21 -6.80 4.07
C ALA A 36 -7.16 -5.42 4.74
N SER A 37 -6.02 -4.73 4.68
CA SER A 37 -5.87 -3.36 5.18
C SER A 37 -6.72 -2.36 4.39
N ASN A 38 -6.69 -2.44 3.06
CA ASN A 38 -7.44 -1.56 2.16
C ASN A 38 -8.96 -1.77 2.30
N ALA A 39 -9.41 -3.00 2.55
CA ALA A 39 -10.83 -3.33 2.71
C ALA A 39 -11.52 -2.60 3.89
N ILE A 40 -10.79 -2.31 4.95
CA ILE A 40 -11.32 -1.63 6.15
C ILE A 40 -10.92 -0.14 6.23
N TYR A 41 -10.19 0.37 5.25
CA TYR A 41 -9.65 1.73 5.27
C TYR A 41 -10.73 2.80 5.45
N SER A 42 -11.75 2.77 4.60
CA SER A 42 -12.84 3.76 4.63
C SER A 42 -13.64 3.69 5.93
N ASP A 43 -13.91 2.51 6.44
CA ASP A 43 -14.63 2.33 7.71
C ASP A 43 -13.87 2.97 8.87
N LEU A 44 -12.55 2.79 8.91
CA LEU A 44 -11.72 3.39 9.95
C LEU A 44 -11.59 4.91 9.79
N ALA A 45 -11.44 5.40 8.54
CA ALA A 45 -11.36 6.83 8.26
C ALA A 45 -12.66 7.56 8.61
N ASN A 46 -13.81 6.98 8.24
CA ASN A 46 -15.14 7.57 8.44
C ASN A 46 -15.59 7.64 9.91
N LYS A 47 -14.97 6.87 10.81
CA LYS A 47 -15.22 7.00 12.26
C LYS A 47 -14.76 8.35 12.81
N GLY A 48 -13.69 8.92 12.29
CA GLY A 48 -13.14 10.19 12.76
C GLY A 48 -12.58 10.17 14.19
N ASP A 49 -12.46 8.98 14.79
CA ASP A 49 -12.03 8.75 16.18
C ASP A 49 -10.52 8.45 16.32
N GLY A 50 -9.79 8.46 15.19
CA GLY A 50 -8.38 8.09 15.15
C GLY A 50 -8.11 6.61 14.83
N SER A 51 -9.13 5.78 14.68
CA SER A 51 -8.96 4.36 14.32
C SER A 51 -8.14 4.16 13.06
N ILE A 52 -8.23 5.07 12.08
CA ILE A 52 -7.45 5.04 10.84
C ILE A 52 -5.93 5.05 11.10
N LEU A 53 -5.47 5.65 12.19
CA LEU A 53 -4.05 5.73 12.54
C LEU A 53 -3.43 4.35 12.82
N THR A 54 -4.24 3.32 13.06
CA THR A 54 -3.75 1.94 13.15
C THR A 54 -3.18 1.43 11.84
N ARG A 55 -3.53 2.05 10.70
CA ARG A 55 -3.03 1.69 9.37
C ARG A 55 -1.71 2.38 9.01
N TYR A 56 -1.31 3.41 9.77
CA TYR A 56 -0.11 4.21 9.52
C TYR A 56 1.00 3.92 10.52
N THR A 57 2.26 4.09 10.10
CA THR A 57 3.41 4.15 11.02
C THR A 57 3.39 5.46 11.81
N ASP A 58 4.10 5.53 12.93
CA ASP A 58 4.12 6.74 13.76
C ASP A 58 4.76 7.94 13.04
N ASP A 59 5.71 7.65 12.14
CA ASP A 59 6.44 8.62 11.29
C ASP A 59 5.90 8.69 9.86
N ALA A 60 4.65 8.27 9.63
CA ALA A 60 4.03 8.27 8.32
C ALA A 60 3.81 9.69 7.78
N CYS A 61 3.80 9.81 6.44
CA CYS A 61 3.31 10.98 5.72
C CYS A 61 2.26 10.59 4.69
N LEU A 62 1.15 11.30 4.72
CA LEU A 62 0.17 11.36 3.64
C LEU A 62 0.56 12.49 2.69
N LEU A 63 0.53 12.23 1.40
CA LEU A 63 0.97 13.13 0.32
C LEU A 63 -0.21 13.40 -0.62
N PRO A 64 -1.17 14.23 -0.20
CA PRO A 64 -2.37 14.51 -0.99
C PRO A 64 -2.06 15.39 -2.20
N PRO A 65 -2.87 15.32 -3.28
CA PRO A 65 -2.69 16.18 -4.44
C PRO A 65 -2.91 17.65 -4.08
N ASN A 66 -2.17 18.56 -4.74
CA ASN A 66 -2.29 20.02 -4.61
C ASN A 66 -2.19 20.55 -3.17
N SER A 67 -1.50 19.82 -2.28
CA SER A 67 -1.35 20.16 -0.87
C SER A 67 0.05 19.84 -0.36
N ALA A 68 0.43 20.47 0.75
CA ALA A 68 1.67 20.13 1.45
C ALA A 68 1.57 18.71 2.07
N PRO A 69 2.71 18.02 2.28
CA PRO A 69 2.73 16.75 2.99
C PRO A 69 2.11 16.85 4.39
N VAL A 70 1.30 15.86 4.76
CA VAL A 70 0.65 15.74 6.06
C VAL A 70 1.38 14.63 6.84
N CYS A 71 2.35 15.01 7.66
CA CYS A 71 3.23 14.05 8.35
C CYS A 71 2.96 13.98 9.84
N GLY A 72 3.10 12.77 10.39
CA GLY A 72 2.90 12.48 11.82
C GLY A 72 1.44 12.27 12.20
N ARG A 73 1.24 11.55 13.30
CA ARG A 73 -0.06 11.03 13.73
C ARG A 73 -1.13 12.11 13.89
N ASP A 74 -0.80 13.22 14.55
CA ASP A 74 -1.78 14.28 14.85
C ASP A 74 -2.24 14.99 13.57
N ASN A 75 -1.32 15.26 12.65
CA ASN A 75 -1.65 15.92 11.38
C ASN A 75 -2.50 14.97 10.49
N ILE A 76 -2.15 13.68 10.42
CA ILE A 76 -2.93 12.67 9.70
C ILE A 76 -4.32 12.54 10.32
N LEU A 77 -4.43 12.52 11.66
CA LEU A 77 -5.72 12.49 12.34
C LEU A 77 -6.59 13.69 11.97
N ASN A 78 -6.01 14.89 11.99
CA ASN A 78 -6.71 16.14 11.66
C ASN A 78 -7.18 16.15 10.20
N PHE A 79 -6.39 15.61 9.28
CA PHE A 79 -6.77 15.45 7.88
C PHE A 79 -8.05 14.62 7.73
N PHE A 80 -8.14 13.48 8.41
CA PHE A 80 -9.32 12.62 8.34
C PHE A 80 -10.53 13.16 9.10
N LYS A 81 -10.33 13.88 10.22
CA LYS A 81 -11.43 14.51 10.96
C LYS A 81 -12.13 15.61 10.16
N GLY A 82 -11.39 16.34 9.31
CA GLY A 82 -11.92 17.42 8.49
C GLY A 82 -12.50 16.98 7.15
N GLY A 83 -12.29 15.74 6.76
CA GLY A 83 -12.69 15.23 5.45
C GLY A 83 -14.14 14.77 5.35
N PRO A 84 -14.67 14.66 4.12
CA PRO A 84 -15.99 14.07 3.89
C PRO A 84 -15.96 12.56 4.21
N LYS A 85 -17.12 12.01 4.57
CA LYS A 85 -17.28 10.56 4.67
C LYS A 85 -17.39 9.95 3.29
N VAL A 86 -16.53 8.98 2.99
CA VAL A 86 -16.39 8.40 1.65
C VAL A 86 -16.11 6.90 1.71
N HIS A 87 -16.37 6.21 0.61
CA HIS A 87 -15.91 4.86 0.37
C HIS A 87 -14.80 4.88 -0.68
N SER A 88 -13.62 4.39 -0.30
CA SER A 88 -12.48 4.21 -1.19
C SER A 88 -12.40 2.75 -1.62
N LYS A 89 -12.30 2.51 -2.91
CA LYS A 89 -12.03 1.20 -3.49
C LYS A 89 -10.64 1.24 -4.10
N PHE A 90 -9.75 0.37 -3.62
CA PHE A 90 -8.38 0.24 -4.12
C PHE A 90 -8.28 -0.97 -5.06
N ILE A 91 -7.63 -0.76 -6.21
CA ILE A 91 -7.45 -1.76 -7.27
C ILE A 91 -5.96 -1.95 -7.46
N ILE A 92 -5.38 -2.92 -6.72
CA ILE A 92 -3.93 -3.17 -6.70
C ILE A 92 -3.49 -3.67 -8.07
N GLN A 93 -2.61 -2.92 -8.71
CA GLN A 93 -1.96 -3.28 -9.97
C GLN A 93 -0.70 -4.12 -9.69
N HIS A 94 0.22 -3.57 -8.90
CA HIS A 94 1.49 -4.21 -8.60
C HIS A 94 1.89 -4.04 -7.14
N ILE A 95 2.66 -5.02 -6.63
CA ILE A 95 3.40 -4.94 -5.37
C ILE A 95 4.86 -5.18 -5.69
N TYR A 96 5.71 -4.20 -5.38
CA TYR A 96 7.16 -4.25 -5.59
C TYR A 96 7.90 -4.43 -4.28
N GLY A 97 9.04 -5.12 -4.32
CA GLY A 97 9.91 -5.32 -3.15
C GLY A 97 10.32 -6.77 -2.97
N ASP A 98 10.80 -7.07 -1.79
CA ASP A 98 11.21 -8.43 -1.40
C ASP A 98 10.31 -9.03 -0.30
N GLY A 99 9.38 -8.24 0.24
CA GLY A 99 8.47 -8.65 1.31
C GLY A 99 9.09 -8.65 2.71
N ASN A 100 10.27 -8.05 2.92
CA ASN A 100 10.95 -8.02 4.22
C ASN A 100 10.58 -6.77 5.02
N ASP A 101 11.23 -5.63 4.74
CA ASP A 101 11.08 -4.40 5.54
C ASP A 101 10.12 -3.41 4.90
N PHE A 102 10.22 -3.25 3.59
CA PHE A 102 9.40 -2.34 2.80
C PHE A 102 8.89 -3.00 1.53
N VAL A 103 7.66 -2.66 1.16
CA VAL A 103 7.10 -2.93 -0.16
C VAL A 103 6.41 -1.69 -0.68
N THR A 104 6.30 -1.58 -1.99
CA THR A 104 5.57 -0.51 -2.67
C THR A 104 4.34 -1.09 -3.33
N GLU A 105 3.17 -0.55 -2.97
CA GLU A 105 1.91 -0.78 -3.67
C GLU A 105 1.75 0.26 -4.77
N GLU A 106 1.42 -0.19 -5.96
CA GLU A 106 0.89 0.61 -7.07
C GLU A 106 -0.56 0.21 -7.30
N SER A 107 -1.47 1.18 -7.13
CA SER A 107 -2.91 0.95 -7.23
C SER A 107 -3.61 2.07 -7.98
N ASN A 108 -4.77 1.74 -8.55
CA ASN A 108 -5.79 2.74 -8.84
C ASN A 108 -6.76 2.85 -7.67
N TYR A 109 -7.39 4.01 -7.51
CA TYR A 109 -8.49 4.15 -6.57
C TYR A 109 -9.75 4.70 -7.26
N GLU A 110 -10.88 4.36 -6.69
CA GLU A 110 -12.18 4.97 -6.95
C GLU A 110 -12.75 5.45 -5.61
N LEU A 111 -13.25 6.68 -5.59
CA LEU A 111 -13.84 7.31 -4.41
C LEU A 111 -15.33 7.54 -4.62
N PHE A 112 -16.13 7.15 -3.66
CA PHE A 112 -17.58 7.28 -3.71
C PHE A 112 -18.11 8.00 -2.45
N ASP A 113 -19.23 8.72 -2.58
CA ASP A 113 -20.00 9.19 -1.43
C ASP A 113 -20.77 8.03 -0.78
N LEU A 114 -21.48 8.32 0.32
CA LEU A 114 -22.28 7.31 1.01
C LEU A 114 -23.52 6.84 0.23
N ASN A 115 -23.89 7.54 -0.84
CA ASN A 115 -24.97 7.17 -1.77
C ASN A 115 -24.45 6.41 -3.00
N HIS A 116 -23.18 6.00 -2.99
CA HIS A 116 -22.50 5.31 -4.09
C HIS A 116 -22.30 6.14 -5.37
N ASN A 117 -22.41 7.48 -5.31
CA ASN A 117 -22.02 8.32 -6.41
C ASN A 117 -20.50 8.45 -6.47
N LYS A 118 -19.92 8.28 -7.66
CA LYS A 118 -18.48 8.39 -7.86
C LYS A 118 -18.05 9.85 -7.76
N LEU A 119 -17.19 10.13 -6.77
CA LEU A 119 -16.65 11.47 -6.51
C LEU A 119 -15.34 11.71 -7.24
N ASP A 120 -14.46 10.70 -7.27
CA ASP A 120 -13.12 10.82 -7.86
C ASP A 120 -12.58 9.45 -8.27
N GLU A 121 -11.50 9.46 -9.04
CA GLU A 121 -10.66 8.32 -9.35
C GLU A 121 -9.24 8.77 -9.62
N GLY A 122 -8.29 7.87 -9.43
CA GLY A 122 -6.90 8.22 -9.66
C GLY A 122 -5.93 7.09 -9.38
N LYS A 123 -4.72 7.47 -9.04
CA LYS A 123 -3.58 6.57 -8.81
C LYS A 123 -3.07 6.75 -7.40
N VAL A 124 -2.56 5.67 -6.84
CA VAL A 124 -1.98 5.64 -5.50
C VAL A 124 -0.66 4.89 -5.52
N ILE A 125 0.33 5.44 -4.85
CA ILE A 125 1.58 4.77 -4.52
C ILE A 125 1.73 4.78 -3.00
N VAL A 126 1.76 3.60 -2.40
CA VAL A 126 1.98 3.46 -0.96
C VAL A 126 3.26 2.70 -0.69
N ILE A 127 4.15 3.28 0.10
CA ILE A 127 5.26 2.55 0.70
C ILE A 127 4.78 1.99 2.04
N TRP A 128 4.67 0.67 2.10
CA TRP A 128 4.34 -0.08 3.29
C TRP A 128 5.60 -0.48 4.05
N LYS A 129 5.57 -0.32 5.37
CA LYS A 129 6.64 -0.75 6.27
C LYS A 129 6.16 -1.90 7.13
N LYS A 130 6.97 -2.95 7.23
CA LYS A 130 6.71 -4.05 8.15
C LYS A 130 6.99 -3.61 9.58
N THR A 131 6.02 -3.86 10.46
CA THR A 131 6.11 -3.56 11.89
C THR A 131 5.79 -4.82 12.70
N LYS A 132 5.95 -4.76 14.02
CA LYS A 132 5.51 -5.86 14.90
C LYS A 132 4.00 -6.14 14.82
N ASP A 133 3.21 -5.13 14.42
CA ASP A 133 1.75 -5.19 14.31
C ASP A 133 1.29 -5.42 12.85
N GLY A 134 2.18 -5.87 11.97
CA GLY A 134 1.91 -6.10 10.55
C GLY A 134 2.38 -4.97 9.64
N TRP A 135 1.85 -4.97 8.41
CA TRP A 135 2.18 -3.97 7.40
C TRP A 135 1.40 -2.68 7.65
N LYS A 136 2.10 -1.53 7.66
CA LYS A 136 1.52 -0.19 7.86
C LYS A 136 1.99 0.77 6.77
N MET A 137 1.12 1.68 6.37
CA MET A 137 1.42 2.77 5.43
C MET A 137 2.47 3.69 6.04
N HIS A 138 3.57 3.88 5.34
CA HIS A 138 4.67 4.75 5.75
C HIS A 138 4.72 6.02 4.91
N ARG A 139 4.50 5.89 3.59
CA ARG A 139 4.27 7.00 2.67
C ARG A 139 3.06 6.64 1.83
N ASP A 140 2.10 7.53 1.79
CA ASP A 140 0.81 7.32 1.13
C ASP A 140 0.57 8.51 0.19
N MET A 141 0.83 8.31 -1.09
CA MET A 141 0.71 9.34 -2.11
C MET A 141 -0.41 8.98 -3.08
N PHE A 142 -1.31 9.91 -3.32
CA PHE A 142 -2.36 9.74 -4.31
C PHE A 142 -2.48 10.95 -5.24
N SER A 143 -3.02 10.72 -6.43
CA SER A 143 -3.18 11.71 -7.49
C SER A 143 -4.52 11.51 -8.18
N SER A 144 -5.34 12.54 -8.25
CA SER A 144 -6.61 12.54 -9.00
C SER A 144 -6.36 12.51 -10.51
N ASN A 145 -7.26 11.82 -11.25
CA ASN A 145 -7.32 11.89 -12.72
C ASN A 145 -8.20 13.06 -13.19
N ARG A 146 -8.89 13.76 -12.29
CA ARG A 146 -9.68 14.93 -12.63
C ARG A 146 -8.76 16.12 -12.89
N LEU A 147 -9.13 16.92 -13.89
CA LEU A 147 -8.47 18.20 -14.11
C LEU A 147 -8.74 19.12 -12.92
N PRO A 148 -7.75 19.95 -12.52
CA PRO A 148 -7.98 21.00 -11.54
C PRO A 148 -9.16 21.87 -11.98
N GLN A 149 -10.08 22.16 -11.07
CA GLN A 149 -11.12 23.15 -11.34
C GLN A 149 -10.45 24.53 -11.45
N GLN A 150 -10.65 25.19 -12.57
CA GLN A 150 -10.17 26.57 -12.81
C GLN A 150 -10.99 27.55 -11.99
#